data_b5a4374e61e6bb21f6909ce1a6fa4b26
#
_entry.id   b5a4374e61e6bb21f6909ce1a6fa4b26
#
_cell.length_a   1.000
_cell.length_b   1.000
_cell.length_c   1.000
_cell.angle_alpha   90.00
_cell.angle_beta   90.00
_cell.angle_gamma   90.00
#
_symmetry.space_group_name_H-M   'P 1'
#
loop_
_entity.id
_entity.type
_entity.pdbx_description
1 polymer ?
#
loop_
_entity_poly.entity_id
_entity_poly.type
_entity_poly.pdbx_seq_one_letter_code
_entity_poly.pdbx_strand_id
1 'polypeptide(L)'
;MMKTILSILLLGTTLAQAEPVPTALKVGDSIPDVTLRTVDNQEVKLRTLVAEKPTVLIFYRGGWCPFCNAHLSSLLGIEQELNKEGVKIIAIGMDQPSKLRETMQHDKVDYTLLSDSDASAVKAFGIAYKVDDGTLARMKSFNVDLDAATGNSDHILPHPSVFVVTTSGIIRFVHADTNFKVRLAAPKVLAAAKLAAQYVVSPERKRLVI
;
A
#
# COMPACT_ATOMS: atom_id res chain seq x y z
N MET A 1 22.15 -55.19 22.20
CA MET A 1 21.47 -54.61 21.02
C MET A 1 20.87 -53.25 21.41
N MET A 2 21.56 -52.19 21.13
CA MET A 2 21.22 -50.84 21.55
C MET A 2 20.56 -50.12 20.35
N LYS A 3 19.25 -49.81 20.43
CA LYS A 3 18.50 -49.11 19.38
C LYS A 3 18.69 -47.60 19.57
N THR A 4 19.48 -47.00 18.72
CA THR A 4 19.65 -45.54 18.64
C THR A 4 18.42 -44.94 17.99
N ILE A 5 17.61 -44.18 18.74
CA ILE A 5 16.48 -43.42 18.21
C ILE A 5 17.02 -42.07 17.70
N LEU A 6 17.04 -41.90 16.40
CA LEU A 6 17.39 -40.64 15.73
C LEU A 6 16.17 -39.70 15.75
N SER A 7 16.17 -38.75 16.69
CA SER A 7 15.15 -37.70 16.73
C SER A 7 15.43 -36.67 15.61
N ILE A 8 14.60 -36.68 14.57
CA ILE A 8 14.62 -35.68 13.51
C ILE A 8 13.90 -34.45 14.06
N LEU A 9 14.68 -33.38 14.34
CA LEU A 9 14.16 -32.06 14.68
C LEU A 9 13.62 -31.39 13.39
N LEU A 10 12.32 -31.45 13.18
CA LEU A 10 11.66 -30.67 12.13
C LEU A 10 11.69 -29.18 12.53
N LEU A 11 12.63 -28.42 11.98
CA LEU A 11 12.57 -26.96 12.01
C LEU A 11 11.38 -26.52 11.14
N GLY A 12 10.25 -26.28 11.79
CA GLY A 12 9.09 -25.66 11.15
C GLY A 12 9.40 -24.20 10.81
N THR A 13 9.66 -23.89 9.55
CA THR A 13 9.62 -22.54 9.04
C THR A 13 8.17 -22.07 9.06
N THR A 14 7.78 -21.32 10.08
CA THR A 14 6.48 -20.63 10.11
C THR A 14 6.49 -19.56 9.02
N LEU A 15 5.89 -19.88 7.88
CA LEU A 15 5.52 -18.87 6.88
C LEU A 15 4.57 -17.89 7.57
N ALA A 16 4.92 -16.60 7.58
CA ALA A 16 4.04 -15.56 8.07
C ALA A 16 2.73 -15.62 7.26
N GLN A 17 1.64 -16.00 7.92
CA GLN A 17 0.34 -16.06 7.29
C GLN A 17 -0.22 -14.64 7.12
N ALA A 18 -0.86 -14.41 5.99
CA ALA A 18 -1.56 -13.16 5.73
C ALA A 18 -2.81 -13.08 6.63
N GLU A 19 -2.96 -11.96 7.33
CA GLU A 19 -4.10 -11.70 8.22
C GLU A 19 -4.88 -10.50 7.66
N PRO A 20 -6.11 -10.71 7.13
CA PRO A 20 -6.88 -9.65 6.50
C PRO A 20 -7.27 -8.56 7.49
N VAL A 21 -7.40 -7.32 6.99
CA VAL A 21 -7.91 -6.16 7.73
C VAL A 21 -9.43 -6.13 7.59
N PRO A 22 -10.21 -6.43 8.64
CA PRO A 22 -11.67 -6.62 8.51
C PRO A 22 -12.43 -5.36 8.10
N THR A 23 -11.91 -4.18 8.45
CA THR A 23 -12.52 -2.85 8.19
C THR A 23 -12.13 -2.26 6.84
N ALA A 24 -11.19 -2.86 6.11
CA ALA A 24 -10.77 -2.35 4.81
C ALA A 24 -11.92 -2.33 3.79
N LEU A 25 -11.93 -1.31 2.96
CA LEU A 25 -12.83 -1.24 1.80
C LEU A 25 -12.66 -2.48 0.91
N LYS A 26 -13.74 -2.88 0.26
CA LYS A 26 -13.85 -4.14 -0.48
C LYS A 26 -13.95 -3.91 -1.99
N VAL A 27 -13.78 -4.99 -2.73
CA VAL A 27 -14.05 -5.00 -4.17
C VAL A 27 -15.51 -4.61 -4.43
N GLY A 28 -15.70 -3.65 -5.33
CA GLY A 28 -17.01 -3.07 -5.63
C GLY A 28 -17.28 -1.73 -4.94
N ASP A 29 -16.59 -1.44 -3.83
CA ASP A 29 -16.71 -0.15 -3.16
C ASP A 29 -16.11 0.97 -4.00
N SER A 30 -16.59 2.19 -3.79
CA SER A 30 -16.02 3.41 -4.35
C SER A 30 -14.96 3.97 -3.42
N ILE A 31 -13.81 4.41 -3.95
CA ILE A 31 -12.83 5.11 -3.13
C ILE A 31 -13.43 6.38 -2.52
N PRO A 32 -13.01 6.77 -1.31
CA PRO A 32 -13.47 8.00 -0.67
C PRO A 32 -12.92 9.25 -1.38
N ASP A 33 -13.60 10.38 -1.19
CA ASP A 33 -13.10 11.69 -1.62
C ASP A 33 -12.17 12.25 -0.54
N VAL A 34 -10.87 12.02 -0.73
CA VAL A 34 -9.82 12.46 0.19
C VAL A 34 -8.84 13.37 -0.51
N THR A 35 -8.30 14.32 0.25
CA THR A 35 -7.23 15.22 -0.17
C THR A 35 -5.92 14.73 0.43
N LEU A 36 -4.90 14.64 -0.40
CA LEU A 36 -3.54 14.23 -0.04
C LEU A 36 -2.57 15.36 -0.36
N ARG A 37 -1.30 15.23 0.02
CA ARG A 37 -0.27 16.22 -0.29
C ARG A 37 0.82 15.62 -1.16
N THR A 38 1.28 16.38 -2.14
CA THR A 38 2.46 16.04 -2.94
C THR A 38 3.74 16.26 -2.15
N VAL A 39 4.88 15.84 -2.71
CA VAL A 39 6.23 16.14 -2.17
C VAL A 39 6.52 17.64 -2.06
N ASP A 40 5.84 18.46 -2.85
CA ASP A 40 5.93 19.93 -2.82
C ASP A 40 4.86 20.56 -1.93
N ASN A 41 4.21 19.75 -1.09
CA ASN A 41 3.17 20.17 -0.15
C ASN A 41 1.92 20.78 -0.81
N GLN A 42 1.66 20.44 -2.08
CA GLN A 42 0.45 20.86 -2.77
C GLN A 42 -0.69 19.87 -2.50
N GLU A 43 -1.88 20.40 -2.27
CA GLU A 43 -3.07 19.56 -2.09
C GLU A 43 -3.54 18.97 -3.42
N VAL A 44 -3.85 17.67 -3.40
CA VAL A 44 -4.39 16.94 -4.55
C VAL A 44 -5.52 16.03 -4.10
N LYS A 45 -6.60 16.00 -4.87
CA LYS A 45 -7.71 15.07 -4.63
C LYS A 45 -7.39 13.71 -5.24
N LEU A 46 -7.47 12.64 -4.45
CA LEU A 46 -7.22 11.29 -4.94
C LEU A 46 -8.13 10.92 -6.11
N ARG A 47 -9.41 11.31 -6.05
CA ARG A 47 -10.37 11.06 -7.15
C ARG A 47 -9.94 11.69 -8.47
N THR A 48 -9.39 12.90 -8.45
CA THR A 48 -8.89 13.56 -9.67
C THR A 48 -7.73 12.77 -10.27
N LEU A 49 -6.81 12.30 -9.42
CA LEU A 49 -5.68 11.51 -9.90
C LEU A 49 -6.12 10.18 -10.52
N VAL A 50 -6.98 9.41 -9.85
CA VAL A 50 -7.42 8.11 -10.38
C VAL A 50 -8.31 8.23 -11.61
N ALA A 51 -8.97 9.38 -11.85
CA ALA A 51 -9.80 9.61 -13.04
C ALA A 51 -8.99 9.62 -14.34
N GLU A 52 -7.69 9.85 -14.29
CA GLU A 52 -6.82 9.90 -15.46
C GLU A 52 -6.53 8.50 -16.04
N LYS A 53 -6.22 7.54 -15.17
CA LYS A 53 -5.88 6.16 -15.54
C LYS A 53 -6.28 5.18 -14.43
N PRO A 54 -6.58 3.91 -14.73
CA PRO A 54 -6.65 2.86 -13.73
C PRO A 54 -5.39 2.90 -12.87
N THR A 55 -5.54 2.75 -11.57
CA THR A 55 -4.47 3.04 -10.61
C THR A 55 -4.28 1.92 -9.62
N VAL A 56 -3.03 1.55 -9.38
CA VAL A 56 -2.62 0.75 -8.21
C VAL A 56 -2.30 1.72 -7.08
N LEU A 57 -3.09 1.70 -6.01
CA LEU A 57 -2.85 2.46 -4.79
C LEU A 57 -2.09 1.58 -3.80
N ILE A 58 -0.94 2.04 -3.33
CA ILE A 58 -0.10 1.36 -2.35
C ILE A 58 -0.10 2.18 -1.06
N PHE A 59 -0.69 1.66 0.01
CA PHE A 59 -0.58 2.28 1.33
C PHE A 59 0.59 1.68 2.10
N TYR A 60 1.49 2.56 2.59
CA TYR A 60 2.69 2.17 3.32
C TYR A 60 2.92 3.03 4.55
N ARG A 61 3.69 2.53 5.51
CA ARG A 61 3.85 3.15 6.83
C ARG A 61 4.70 4.43 6.80
N GLY A 62 5.75 4.43 5.98
CA GLY A 62 6.70 5.53 5.84
C GLY A 62 8.03 5.07 5.28
N GLY A 63 8.88 6.01 4.80
CA GLY A 63 10.21 5.75 4.25
C GLY A 63 11.24 5.23 5.26
N TRP A 64 10.95 5.36 6.54
CA TRP A 64 11.74 4.77 7.63
C TRP A 64 11.53 3.26 7.80
N CYS A 65 10.56 2.66 7.09
CA CYS A 65 10.19 1.25 7.25
C CYS A 65 10.88 0.37 6.20
N PRO A 66 11.85 -0.51 6.57
CA PRO A 66 12.61 -1.29 5.59
C PRO A 66 11.75 -2.22 4.73
N PHE A 67 10.67 -2.81 5.31
CA PHE A 67 9.73 -3.62 4.55
C PHE A 67 8.94 -2.81 3.52
N CYS A 68 8.69 -1.53 3.80
CA CYS A 68 8.03 -0.62 2.88
C CYS A 68 8.96 -0.30 1.71
N ASN A 69 10.21 0.09 2.00
CA ASN A 69 11.20 0.44 0.98
C ASN A 69 11.50 -0.75 0.06
N ALA A 70 11.66 -1.95 0.63
CA ALA A 70 11.82 -3.16 -0.18
C ALA A 70 10.62 -3.42 -1.11
N HIS A 71 9.38 -3.18 -0.62
CA HIS A 71 8.18 -3.31 -1.44
C HIS A 71 8.13 -2.24 -2.55
N LEU A 72 8.33 -0.97 -2.21
CA LEU A 72 8.36 0.14 -3.17
C LEU A 72 9.40 -0.12 -4.27
N SER A 73 10.62 -0.51 -3.90
CA SER A 73 11.67 -0.85 -4.87
C SER A 73 11.30 -2.03 -5.77
N SER A 74 10.60 -3.05 -5.23
CA SER A 74 10.15 -4.20 -6.01
C SER A 74 9.12 -3.83 -7.09
N LEU A 75 8.35 -2.77 -6.88
CA LEU A 75 7.34 -2.29 -7.83
C LEU A 75 7.97 -1.59 -9.04
N LEU A 76 9.18 -1.04 -8.92
CA LEU A 76 9.92 -0.50 -10.07
C LEU A 76 10.12 -1.54 -11.16
N GLY A 77 10.32 -2.81 -10.78
CA GLY A 77 10.50 -3.92 -11.73
C GLY A 77 9.26 -4.22 -12.60
N ILE A 78 8.07 -3.74 -12.21
CA ILE A 78 6.82 -3.95 -12.96
C ILE A 78 6.23 -2.65 -13.52
N GLU A 79 6.80 -1.50 -13.21
CA GLU A 79 6.23 -0.20 -13.57
C GLU A 79 6.10 -0.02 -15.09
N GLN A 80 7.14 -0.38 -15.84
CA GLN A 80 7.09 -0.29 -17.31
C GLN A 80 5.98 -1.16 -17.91
N GLU A 81 5.75 -2.34 -17.34
CA GLU A 81 4.70 -3.24 -17.80
C GLU A 81 3.30 -2.70 -17.44
N LEU A 82 3.14 -2.15 -16.24
CA LEU A 82 1.92 -1.44 -15.85
C LEU A 82 1.63 -0.26 -16.77
N ASN A 83 2.63 0.54 -17.09
CA ASN A 83 2.51 1.67 -18.01
C ASN A 83 2.05 1.24 -19.42
N LYS A 84 2.53 0.10 -19.93
CA LYS A 84 2.07 -0.48 -21.20
C LYS A 84 0.60 -0.89 -21.16
N GLU A 85 0.12 -1.35 -20.00
CA GLU A 85 -1.29 -1.69 -19.76
C GLU A 85 -2.15 -0.43 -19.48
N GLY A 86 -1.56 0.76 -19.51
CA GLY A 86 -2.24 2.02 -19.21
C GLY A 86 -2.58 2.20 -17.73
N VAL A 87 -1.93 1.48 -16.83
CA VAL A 87 -2.12 1.55 -15.37
C VAL A 87 -0.97 2.32 -14.75
N LYS A 88 -1.26 3.18 -13.76
CA LYS A 88 -0.25 3.89 -12.98
C LYS A 88 -0.19 3.41 -11.53
N ILE A 89 0.94 3.70 -10.85
CA ILE A 89 1.12 3.48 -9.42
C ILE A 89 1.04 4.82 -8.70
N ILE A 90 0.33 4.84 -7.57
CA ILE A 90 0.37 5.91 -6.57
C ILE A 90 0.66 5.27 -5.23
N ALA A 91 1.75 5.64 -4.58
CA ALA A 91 2.06 5.20 -3.23
C ALA A 91 1.73 6.31 -2.23
N ILE A 92 1.02 5.95 -1.16
CA ILE A 92 0.49 6.86 -0.15
C ILE A 92 1.10 6.46 1.20
N GLY A 93 1.91 7.36 1.76
CA GLY A 93 2.62 7.16 3.02
C GLY A 93 2.17 8.14 4.09
N MET A 94 2.53 7.83 5.34
CA MET A 94 2.20 8.68 6.49
C MET A 94 3.22 9.80 6.72
N ASP A 95 4.35 9.76 6.02
CA ASP A 95 5.38 10.79 6.17
C ASP A 95 4.87 12.15 5.68
N GLN A 96 5.23 13.21 6.40
CA GLN A 96 5.00 14.56 5.95
C GLN A 96 5.71 14.84 4.60
N PRO A 97 5.25 15.82 3.79
CA PRO A 97 5.76 16.05 2.44
C PRO A 97 7.29 16.20 2.33
N SER A 98 7.91 16.85 3.31
CA SER A 98 9.37 17.02 3.36
C SER A 98 10.12 15.68 3.43
N LYS A 99 9.56 14.69 4.13
CA LYS A 99 10.14 13.34 4.28
C LYS A 99 9.89 12.44 3.08
N LEU A 100 8.82 12.66 2.33
CA LEU A 100 8.59 11.94 1.06
C LEU A 100 9.72 12.15 0.05
N ARG A 101 10.29 13.35 0.00
CA ARG A 101 11.40 13.68 -0.89
C ARG A 101 12.65 12.84 -0.56
N GLU A 102 12.92 12.64 0.73
CA GLU A 102 14.00 11.75 1.19
C GLU A 102 13.76 10.30 0.72
N THR A 103 12.53 9.81 0.85
CA THR A 103 12.14 8.46 0.39
C THR A 103 12.31 8.32 -1.11
N MET A 104 11.85 9.29 -1.92
CA MET A 104 12.00 9.25 -3.39
C MET A 104 13.48 9.14 -3.80
N GLN A 105 14.36 9.92 -3.17
CA GLN A 105 15.78 9.91 -3.48
C GLN A 105 16.47 8.61 -3.07
N HIS A 106 16.13 8.11 -1.88
CA HIS A 106 16.72 6.89 -1.34
C HIS A 106 16.30 5.65 -2.14
N ASP A 107 15.00 5.50 -2.42
CA ASP A 107 14.45 4.30 -3.08
C ASP A 107 14.41 4.41 -4.61
N LYS A 108 14.84 5.56 -5.16
CA LYS A 108 14.84 5.87 -6.61
C LYS A 108 13.50 5.62 -7.27
N VAL A 109 12.43 6.00 -6.59
CA VAL A 109 11.06 5.76 -7.03
C VAL A 109 10.64 6.83 -8.04
N ASP A 110 10.18 6.40 -9.22
CA ASP A 110 9.75 7.30 -10.31
C ASP A 110 8.22 7.53 -10.34
N TYR A 111 7.44 6.63 -9.71
CA TYR A 111 5.99 6.79 -9.62
C TYR A 111 5.58 7.78 -8.53
N THR A 112 4.32 8.20 -8.56
CA THR A 112 3.79 9.24 -7.65
C THR A 112 3.80 8.79 -6.19
N LEU A 113 4.47 9.58 -5.33
CA LEU A 113 4.37 9.48 -3.87
C LEU A 113 3.49 10.60 -3.33
N LEU A 114 2.58 10.28 -2.41
CA LEU A 114 1.70 11.22 -1.72
C LEU A 114 1.75 11.03 -0.21
N SER A 115 1.58 12.14 0.50
CA SER A 115 1.49 12.17 1.96
C SER A 115 0.04 12.12 2.40
N ASP A 116 -0.26 11.23 3.34
CA ASP A 116 -1.48 11.16 4.14
C ASP A 116 -1.14 11.43 5.62
N SER A 117 -0.30 12.42 5.87
CA SER A 117 0.22 12.68 7.23
C SER A 117 -0.85 13.02 8.26
N ASP A 118 -2.03 13.46 7.84
CA ASP A 118 -3.23 13.68 8.69
C ASP A 118 -4.10 12.41 8.88
N ALA A 119 -3.69 11.30 8.26
CA ALA A 119 -4.38 10.02 8.31
C ALA A 119 -5.82 10.03 7.75
N SER A 120 -6.18 10.99 6.92
CA SER A 120 -7.53 11.11 6.35
C SER A 120 -7.85 9.95 5.41
N ALA A 121 -6.93 9.60 4.52
CA ALA A 121 -7.12 8.52 3.56
C ALA A 121 -7.08 7.15 4.25
N VAL A 122 -6.10 6.87 5.10
CA VAL A 122 -6.02 5.55 5.77
C VAL A 122 -7.23 5.26 6.66
N LYS A 123 -7.80 6.29 7.32
CA LYS A 123 -9.07 6.17 8.07
C LYS A 123 -10.23 5.89 7.13
N ALA A 124 -10.36 6.64 6.03
CA ALA A 124 -11.46 6.50 5.07
C ALA A 124 -11.40 5.19 4.28
N PHE A 125 -10.22 4.61 4.05
CA PHE A 125 -10.04 3.29 3.45
C PHE A 125 -10.21 2.14 4.46
N GLY A 126 -10.41 2.45 5.76
CA GLY A 126 -10.62 1.46 6.82
C GLY A 126 -9.38 0.63 7.15
N ILE A 127 -8.19 1.16 6.88
CA ILE A 127 -6.90 0.47 7.08
C ILE A 127 -6.04 1.10 8.17
N ALA A 128 -6.56 2.11 8.86
CA ALA A 128 -5.85 2.80 9.94
C ALA A 128 -5.79 1.97 11.21
N TYR A 129 -4.66 2.02 11.91
CA TYR A 129 -4.55 1.55 13.29
C TYR A 129 -3.72 2.52 14.13
N LYS A 130 -4.00 2.57 15.44
CA LYS A 130 -3.21 3.37 16.37
C LYS A 130 -2.04 2.54 16.87
N VAL A 131 -0.85 3.13 16.84
CA VAL A 131 0.37 2.51 17.37
C VAL A 131 0.35 2.62 18.89
N ASP A 132 0.58 1.50 19.58
CA ASP A 132 0.67 1.45 21.04
C ASP A 132 2.00 1.99 21.56
N ASP A 133 2.02 2.40 22.85
CA ASP A 133 3.18 3.02 23.47
C ASP A 133 4.42 2.11 23.48
N GLY A 134 4.23 0.78 23.64
CA GLY A 134 5.33 -0.19 23.60
C GLY A 134 5.96 -0.26 22.21
N THR A 135 5.16 -0.22 21.17
CA THR A 135 5.63 -0.15 19.77
C THR A 135 6.32 1.18 19.49
N LEU A 136 5.78 2.31 19.97
CA LEU A 136 6.44 3.63 19.84
C LEU A 136 7.81 3.66 20.52
N ALA A 137 7.92 3.15 21.75
CA ALA A 137 9.19 3.04 22.45
C ALA A 137 10.21 2.19 21.67
N ARG A 138 9.75 1.06 21.09
CA ARG A 138 10.59 0.21 20.23
C ARG A 138 11.02 0.94 18.96
N MET A 139 10.13 1.68 18.30
CA MET A 139 10.48 2.48 17.13
C MET A 139 11.57 3.50 17.45
N LYS A 140 11.45 4.21 18.58
CA LYS A 140 12.48 5.14 19.07
C LYS A 140 13.82 4.46 19.30
N SER A 141 13.86 3.23 19.82
CA SER A 141 15.11 2.47 20.00
C SER A 141 15.83 2.12 18.69
N PHE A 142 15.11 2.17 17.56
CA PHE A 142 15.65 2.05 16.20
C PHE A 142 15.81 3.40 15.49
N ASN A 143 15.86 4.51 16.25
CA ASN A 143 15.96 5.87 15.74
C ASN A 143 14.80 6.28 14.80
N VAL A 144 13.62 5.70 14.98
CA VAL A 144 12.40 6.10 14.27
C VAL A 144 11.56 6.97 15.20
N ASP A 145 11.53 8.25 14.93
CA ASP A 145 10.63 9.22 15.58
C ASP A 145 9.40 9.39 14.70
N LEU A 146 8.28 8.81 15.13
CA LEU A 146 7.03 8.82 14.34
C LEU A 146 6.45 10.22 14.25
N ASP A 147 6.52 11.03 15.32
CA ASP A 147 6.02 12.41 15.33
C ASP A 147 6.80 13.28 14.34
N ALA A 148 8.12 13.13 14.33
CA ALA A 148 8.97 13.83 13.37
C ALA A 148 8.75 13.34 11.93
N ALA A 149 8.41 12.07 11.72
CA ALA A 149 8.13 11.52 10.40
C ALA A 149 6.78 12.02 9.85
N THR A 150 5.72 11.97 10.66
CA THR A 150 4.36 12.32 10.22
C THR A 150 4.05 13.81 10.37
N GLY A 151 4.76 14.52 11.25
CA GLY A 151 4.48 15.93 11.57
C GLY A 151 3.31 16.11 12.54
N ASN A 152 2.87 15.04 13.22
CA ASN A 152 1.82 15.07 14.24
C ASN A 152 2.03 13.96 15.28
N SER A 153 1.24 13.97 16.36
CA SER A 153 1.31 13.02 17.48
C SER A 153 0.10 12.07 17.55
N ASP A 154 -0.62 11.88 16.45
CA ASP A 154 -1.78 10.99 16.43
C ASP A 154 -1.38 9.52 16.52
N HIS A 155 -0.15 9.19 16.13
CA HIS A 155 0.42 7.84 16.12
C HIS A 155 -0.43 6.84 15.29
N ILE A 156 -1.00 7.29 14.18
CA ILE A 156 -1.79 6.45 13.28
C ILE A 156 -0.90 5.98 12.13
N LEU A 157 -0.97 4.68 11.85
CA LEU A 157 -0.32 4.06 10.69
C LEU A 157 -1.32 3.22 9.90
N PRO A 158 -1.07 2.98 8.60
CA PRO A 158 -1.86 2.04 7.82
C PRO A 158 -1.39 0.60 8.05
N HIS A 159 -2.34 -0.33 8.03
CA HIS A 159 -2.04 -1.67 7.62
C HIS A 159 -1.58 -1.64 6.15
N PRO A 160 -0.44 -2.27 5.81
CA PRO A 160 0.03 -2.29 4.43
C PRO A 160 -1.02 -2.82 3.48
N SER A 161 -1.36 -2.03 2.46
CA SER A 161 -2.47 -2.36 1.60
C SER A 161 -2.20 -2.01 0.13
N VAL A 162 -2.79 -2.79 -0.75
CA VAL A 162 -2.81 -2.58 -2.20
C VAL A 162 -4.27 -2.58 -2.65
N PHE A 163 -4.68 -1.51 -3.32
CA PHE A 163 -5.97 -1.44 -3.99
C PHE A 163 -5.73 -1.21 -5.48
N VAL A 164 -6.48 -1.89 -6.34
CA VAL A 164 -6.51 -1.56 -7.77
C VAL A 164 -7.87 -0.95 -8.08
N VAL A 165 -7.85 0.24 -8.66
CA VAL A 165 -9.05 1.06 -8.87
C VAL A 165 -9.21 1.45 -10.34
N THR A 166 -10.45 1.54 -10.79
CA THR A 166 -10.81 2.04 -12.13
C THR A 166 -10.75 3.56 -12.18
N THR A 167 -10.82 4.15 -13.37
CA THR A 167 -10.95 5.60 -13.56
C THR A 167 -12.22 6.19 -12.95
N SER A 168 -13.26 5.37 -12.75
CA SER A 168 -14.47 5.78 -12.01
C SER A 168 -14.33 5.68 -10.49
N GLY A 169 -13.15 5.28 -9.99
CA GLY A 169 -12.89 5.14 -8.55
C GLY A 169 -13.45 3.85 -7.92
N ILE A 170 -13.84 2.86 -8.73
CA ILE A 170 -14.34 1.58 -8.19
C ILE A 170 -13.18 0.62 -7.92
N ILE A 171 -13.14 0.05 -6.74
CA ILE A 171 -12.13 -0.91 -6.31
C ILE A 171 -12.38 -2.25 -7.02
N ARG A 172 -11.34 -2.80 -7.67
CA ARG A 172 -11.38 -4.07 -8.37
C ARG A 172 -10.52 -5.16 -7.73
N PHE A 173 -9.58 -4.76 -6.90
CA PHE A 173 -8.74 -5.67 -6.14
C PHE A 173 -8.37 -5.02 -4.81
N VAL A 174 -8.28 -5.84 -3.77
CA VAL A 174 -7.82 -5.43 -2.43
C VAL A 174 -6.90 -6.51 -1.88
N HIS A 175 -5.77 -6.07 -1.34
CA HIS A 175 -4.94 -6.83 -0.40
C HIS A 175 -4.60 -5.90 0.76
N ALA A 176 -4.99 -6.24 1.96
CA ALA A 176 -4.68 -5.51 3.18
C ALA A 176 -4.33 -6.51 4.27
N ASP A 177 -3.23 -6.30 5.00
CA ASP A 177 -2.70 -7.27 5.96
C ASP A 177 -2.36 -6.59 7.28
N THR A 178 -2.86 -7.16 8.39
CA THR A 178 -2.55 -6.67 9.75
C THR A 178 -1.09 -6.91 10.12
N ASN A 179 -0.45 -7.92 9.54
CA ASN A 179 0.97 -8.15 9.71
C ASN A 179 1.78 -7.19 8.82
N PHE A 180 2.37 -6.16 9.44
CA PHE A 180 3.14 -5.14 8.74
C PHE A 180 4.36 -5.66 7.95
N LYS A 181 4.76 -6.90 8.10
CA LYS A 181 5.85 -7.54 7.35
C LYS A 181 5.39 -8.20 6.07
N VAL A 182 4.10 -8.50 5.93
CA VAL A 182 3.51 -9.12 4.73
C VAL A 182 3.29 -8.07 3.66
N ARG A 183 3.64 -8.39 2.42
CA ARG A 183 3.45 -7.56 1.23
C ARG A 183 2.94 -8.39 0.07
N LEU A 184 2.06 -7.79 -0.73
CA LEU A 184 1.67 -8.38 -2.00
C LEU A 184 2.87 -8.32 -2.96
N ALA A 185 3.36 -9.46 -3.41
CA ALA A 185 4.50 -9.53 -4.32
C ALA A 185 4.21 -8.80 -5.65
N ALA A 186 5.21 -8.11 -6.21
CA ALA A 186 5.07 -7.31 -7.44
C ALA A 186 4.42 -8.08 -8.62
N PRO A 187 4.72 -9.36 -8.90
CA PRO A 187 4.01 -10.10 -9.95
C PRO A 187 2.50 -10.26 -9.69
N LYS A 188 2.08 -10.37 -8.42
CA LYS A 188 0.66 -10.43 -8.06
C LYS A 188 -0.02 -9.07 -8.19
N VAL A 189 0.69 -7.97 -7.88
CA VAL A 189 0.23 -6.60 -8.13
C VAL A 189 -0.02 -6.40 -9.63
N LEU A 190 0.94 -6.78 -10.48
CA LEU A 190 0.82 -6.70 -11.93
C LEU A 190 -0.37 -7.50 -12.46
N ALA A 191 -0.54 -8.74 -12.00
CA ALA A 191 -1.67 -9.59 -12.42
C ALA A 191 -3.02 -8.97 -12.05
N ALA A 192 -3.15 -8.44 -10.82
CA ALA A 192 -4.36 -7.76 -10.36
C ALA A 192 -4.66 -6.49 -11.17
N ALA A 193 -3.62 -5.71 -11.50
CA ALA A 193 -3.75 -4.50 -12.29
C ALA A 193 -4.20 -4.80 -13.73
N LYS A 194 -3.61 -5.83 -14.39
CA LYS A 194 -4.03 -6.26 -15.73
C LYS A 194 -5.50 -6.68 -15.79
N LEU A 195 -5.96 -7.43 -14.80
CA LEU A 195 -7.38 -7.79 -14.71
C LEU A 195 -8.28 -6.56 -14.57
N ALA A 196 -7.90 -5.59 -13.74
CA ALA A 196 -8.69 -4.36 -13.55
C ALA A 196 -8.70 -3.47 -14.81
N ALA A 197 -7.59 -3.37 -15.54
CA ALA A 197 -7.50 -2.59 -16.78
C ALA A 197 -8.47 -3.11 -17.87
N GLN A 198 -8.70 -4.41 -17.96
CA GLN A 198 -9.63 -5.03 -18.91
C GLN A 198 -11.10 -4.57 -18.71
N TYR A 199 -11.47 -4.16 -17.50
CA TYR A 199 -12.82 -3.64 -17.22
C TYR A 199 -13.06 -2.22 -17.74
N VAL A 200 -12.00 -1.49 -18.09
CA VAL A 200 -12.09 -0.11 -18.62
C VAL A 200 -12.36 -0.11 -20.14
N VAL A 201 -11.96 -1.16 -20.85
CA VAL A 201 -11.98 -1.23 -22.33
C VAL A 201 -13.36 -1.61 -22.91
N SER A 202 -14.40 -1.94 -22.11
CA SER A 202 -15.70 -2.35 -22.60
C SER A 202 -16.88 -1.47 -22.17
N PRO A 203 -17.08 -0.26 -22.72
CA PRO A 203 -18.37 0.42 -22.62
C PRO A 203 -19.49 -0.34 -23.38
N GLU A 204 -19.16 -1.16 -24.37
CA GLU A 204 -20.12 -1.83 -25.25
C GLU A 204 -20.75 -3.10 -24.66
N ARG A 205 -20.16 -3.74 -23.66
CA ARG A 205 -20.74 -4.96 -23.06
C ARG A 205 -21.93 -4.74 -22.13
N LYS A 206 -22.31 -3.49 -21.85
CA LYS A 206 -23.52 -3.16 -21.06
C LYS A 206 -24.84 -3.33 -21.83
N ARG A 207 -24.82 -3.65 -23.14
CA ARG A 207 -26.04 -3.77 -23.98
C ARG A 207 -26.48 -5.19 -24.26
N LEU A 208 -25.88 -6.23 -23.69
CA LEU A 208 -26.22 -7.63 -24.00
C LEU A 208 -26.73 -8.41 -22.79
N VAL A 209 -27.43 -7.77 -21.86
CA VAL A 209 -28.27 -8.47 -20.87
C VAL A 209 -29.59 -7.70 -20.78
N ILE A 210 -30.46 -8.02 -21.69
CA ILE A 210 -31.92 -7.89 -21.61
C ILE A 210 -32.50 -9.26 -21.92
#